data_7c76008cece3bcbc3ccc075c236c3d33
#
_entry.id   7c76008cece3bcbc3ccc075c236c3d33
#
_cell.length_a   1.000
_cell.length_b   1.000
_cell.length_c   1.000
_cell.angle_alpha   90.00
_cell.angle_beta   90.00
_cell.angle_gamma   90.00
#
_symmetry.space_group_name_H-M   'P 1'
#
loop_
_entity.id
_entity.type
_entity.pdbx_description
1 polymer ?
#
loop_
_entity_poly.entity_id
_entity_poly.type
_entity_poly.pdbx_seq_one_letter_code
_entity_poly.pdbx_strand_id
1 'polypeptide(L)'
;NEVLKNDSSALIIRTNFFGKGPLYKPSFSDKIISSLINKKQIYLFNNVYYTPIHVNDLADGVLKLIEFNKEGIFNISSNERMTKYNFGLLIAKAMNENKDLIIPISIEEKTNLMLRPNDMSLNNSKFLDSTKMTIKSINDQVLELIKISQIDVNTLQ
;
A
#
# COMPACT_ATOMS: atom_id res chain seq x y z
N ASN A 1 -0.20 -18.46 16.79
CA ASN A 1 -0.13 -18.41 15.33
C ASN A 1 -0.22 -19.84 14.79
N GLU A 2 -1.40 -20.22 14.31
CA GLU A 2 -1.71 -21.62 13.92
C GLU A 2 -0.75 -22.17 12.85
N VAL A 3 -0.33 -21.33 11.90
CA VAL A 3 0.61 -21.75 10.85
C VAL A 3 1.94 -22.22 11.46
N LEU A 4 2.56 -21.43 12.33
CA LEU A 4 3.84 -21.79 12.95
C LEU A 4 3.74 -22.95 13.96
N LYS A 5 2.54 -23.26 14.46
CA LYS A 5 2.33 -24.46 15.28
C LYS A 5 2.36 -25.75 14.44
N ASN A 6 1.88 -25.65 13.18
CA ASN A 6 1.83 -26.80 12.27
C ASN A 6 3.12 -26.93 11.45
N ASP A 7 3.77 -25.82 11.13
CA ASP A 7 5.02 -25.76 10.40
C ASP A 7 5.90 -24.64 10.97
N SER A 8 6.90 -25.02 11.77
CA SER A 8 7.84 -24.08 12.39
C SER A 8 8.77 -23.40 11.38
N SER A 9 8.96 -23.97 10.19
CA SER A 9 9.78 -23.44 9.10
C SER A 9 9.04 -22.48 8.18
N ALA A 10 7.72 -22.27 8.39
CA ALA A 10 6.93 -21.40 7.55
C ALA A 10 7.39 -19.94 7.59
N LEU A 11 7.48 -19.31 6.42
CA LEU A 11 7.68 -17.88 6.27
C LEU A 11 6.32 -17.17 6.19
N ILE A 12 6.02 -16.31 7.16
CA ILE A 12 4.77 -15.55 7.23
C ILE A 12 5.04 -14.08 6.99
N ILE A 13 4.39 -13.50 5.99
CA ILE A 13 4.51 -12.09 5.64
C ILE A 13 3.27 -11.33 6.10
N ARG A 14 3.48 -10.22 6.83
CA ARG A 14 2.46 -9.20 7.12
C ARG A 14 2.78 -7.95 6.34
N THR A 15 1.79 -7.38 5.67
CA THR A 15 2.01 -6.23 4.79
C THR A 15 0.76 -5.37 4.61
N ASN A 16 0.95 -4.14 4.15
CA ASN A 16 -0.07 -3.18 3.70
C ASN A 16 0.27 -2.75 2.28
N PHE A 17 0.11 -3.59 1.29
CA PHE A 17 0.54 -3.29 -0.07
C PHE A 17 -0.49 -2.48 -0.87
N PHE A 18 0.02 -1.77 -1.87
CA PHE A 18 -0.74 -1.13 -2.93
C PHE A 18 -0.14 -1.46 -4.30
N GLY A 19 -0.90 -1.22 -5.33
CA GLY A 19 -0.50 -1.50 -6.71
C GLY A 19 -1.72 -1.54 -7.61
N LYS A 20 -1.50 -1.79 -8.90
CA LYS A 20 -2.59 -1.97 -9.85
C LYS A 20 -3.31 -3.29 -9.60
N GLY A 21 -4.63 -3.23 -9.48
CA GLY A 21 -5.49 -4.40 -9.39
C GLY A 21 -5.97 -4.86 -10.78
N PRO A 22 -6.54 -6.07 -10.88
CA PRO A 22 -7.17 -6.51 -12.11
C PRO A 22 -8.43 -5.70 -12.42
N LEU A 23 -8.82 -5.60 -13.69
CA LEU A 23 -9.95 -4.77 -14.16
C LEU A 23 -11.26 -5.12 -13.44
N TYR A 24 -11.50 -6.41 -13.16
CA TYR A 24 -12.71 -6.87 -12.48
C TYR A 24 -12.72 -6.59 -10.97
N LYS A 25 -11.57 -6.21 -10.36
CA LYS A 25 -11.43 -5.91 -8.95
C LYS A 25 -10.40 -4.79 -8.73
N PRO A 26 -10.76 -3.53 -9.00
CA PRO A 26 -9.85 -2.40 -8.82
C PRO A 26 -9.33 -2.32 -7.39
N SER A 27 -8.03 -2.05 -7.26
CA SER A 27 -7.35 -1.83 -5.98
C SER A 27 -7.80 -0.51 -5.33
N PHE A 28 -7.31 -0.27 -4.09
CA PHE A 28 -7.54 1.01 -3.43
C PHE A 28 -6.90 2.18 -4.19
N SER A 29 -5.67 2.00 -4.68
CA SER A 29 -4.98 3.00 -5.50
C SER A 29 -5.69 3.26 -6.84
N ASP A 30 -6.21 2.22 -7.52
CA ASP A 30 -6.96 2.38 -8.78
C ASP A 30 -8.22 3.22 -8.59
N LYS A 31 -8.93 3.05 -7.46
CA LYS A 31 -10.12 3.85 -7.14
C LYS A 31 -9.79 5.34 -6.98
N ILE A 32 -8.65 5.65 -6.35
CA ILE A 32 -8.17 7.03 -6.21
C ILE A 32 -7.82 7.60 -7.58
N ILE A 33 -7.01 6.90 -8.36
CA ILE A 33 -6.59 7.29 -9.71
C ILE A 33 -7.81 7.53 -10.61
N SER A 34 -8.74 6.58 -10.64
CA SER A 34 -9.97 6.69 -11.43
C SER A 34 -10.82 7.88 -11.03
N SER A 35 -10.96 8.16 -9.73
CA SER A 35 -11.71 9.33 -9.24
C SER A 35 -11.07 10.64 -9.70
N LEU A 36 -9.74 10.75 -9.62
CA LEU A 36 -8.99 11.93 -10.06
C LEU A 36 -9.12 12.16 -11.58
N ILE A 37 -8.95 11.10 -12.39
CA ILE A 37 -9.11 11.17 -13.85
C ILE A 37 -10.52 11.63 -14.23
N ASN A 38 -11.54 11.09 -13.56
CA ASN A 38 -12.94 11.42 -13.83
C ASN A 38 -13.41 12.73 -13.13
N LYS A 39 -12.49 13.48 -12.49
CA LYS A 39 -12.79 14.72 -11.75
C LYS A 39 -13.89 14.54 -10.69
N LYS A 40 -13.95 13.37 -10.07
CA LYS A 40 -14.91 13.02 -9.01
C LYS A 40 -14.26 13.13 -7.65
N GLN A 41 -15.02 13.63 -6.67
CA GLN A 41 -14.57 13.61 -5.28
C GLN A 41 -14.45 12.18 -4.75
N ILE A 42 -13.43 11.96 -3.94
CA ILE A 42 -13.23 10.72 -3.20
C ILE A 42 -12.96 11.02 -1.72
N TYR A 43 -13.66 10.30 -0.85
CA TYR A 43 -13.58 10.46 0.60
C TYR A 43 -12.57 9.48 1.19
N LEU A 44 -11.53 9.98 1.85
CA LEU A 44 -10.47 9.17 2.42
C LEU A 44 -10.25 9.46 3.91
N PHE A 45 -10.02 8.42 4.70
CA PHE A 45 -9.84 8.54 6.13
C PHE A 45 -8.57 9.29 6.50
N ASN A 46 -8.72 10.36 7.29
CA ASN A 46 -7.63 11.18 7.81
C ASN A 46 -7.07 10.69 9.15
N ASN A 47 -7.72 9.71 9.77
CA ASN A 47 -7.35 9.12 11.07
C ASN A 47 -7.15 7.59 11.01
N VAL A 48 -7.07 7.00 9.82
CA VAL A 48 -6.69 5.59 9.62
C VAL A 48 -5.28 5.52 9.06
N TYR A 49 -4.35 5.03 9.88
CA TYR A 49 -2.92 4.97 9.59
C TYR A 49 -2.49 3.61 9.08
N TYR A 50 -1.47 3.58 8.24
CA TYR A 50 -0.82 2.37 7.73
C TYR A 50 0.56 2.69 7.15
N THR A 51 1.32 1.67 6.77
CA THR A 51 2.64 1.77 6.14
C THR A 51 2.57 1.13 4.75
N PRO A 52 2.06 1.84 3.73
CA PRO A 52 1.86 1.27 2.40
C PRO A 52 3.18 0.93 1.70
N ILE A 53 3.25 -0.21 1.01
CA ILE A 53 4.39 -0.60 0.18
C ILE A 53 3.88 -0.99 -1.22
N HIS A 54 4.61 -0.61 -2.27
CA HIS A 54 4.27 -1.00 -3.64
C HIS A 54 4.45 -2.51 -3.83
N VAL A 55 3.58 -3.13 -4.61
CA VAL A 55 3.56 -4.58 -4.79
C VAL A 55 4.88 -5.13 -5.36
N ASN A 56 5.61 -4.38 -6.19
CA ASN A 56 6.92 -4.78 -6.71
C ASN A 56 7.97 -4.81 -5.60
N ASP A 57 8.05 -3.77 -4.77
CA ASP A 57 8.99 -3.74 -3.63
C ASP A 57 8.64 -4.81 -2.58
N LEU A 58 7.35 -5.14 -2.43
CA LEU A 58 6.91 -6.27 -1.61
C LEU A 58 7.42 -7.60 -2.19
N ALA A 59 7.26 -7.82 -3.51
CA ALA A 59 7.71 -9.04 -4.19
C ALA A 59 9.23 -9.21 -4.05
N ASP A 60 10.00 -8.15 -4.29
CA ASP A 60 11.45 -8.15 -4.11
C ASP A 60 11.83 -8.49 -2.67
N GLY A 61 11.12 -7.93 -1.69
CA GLY A 61 11.32 -8.22 -0.27
C GLY A 61 11.04 -9.68 0.09
N VAL A 62 9.98 -10.27 -0.46
CA VAL A 62 9.65 -11.70 -0.28
C VAL A 62 10.75 -12.59 -0.87
N LEU A 63 11.16 -12.30 -2.12
CA LEU A 63 12.22 -13.05 -2.78
C LEU A 63 13.53 -12.99 -1.98
N LYS A 64 13.85 -11.83 -1.39
CA LYS A 64 15.06 -11.66 -0.56
C LYS A 64 15.00 -12.49 0.72
N LEU A 65 13.84 -12.59 1.38
CA LEU A 65 13.67 -13.46 2.55
C LEU A 65 13.83 -14.94 2.18
N ILE A 66 13.32 -15.36 1.02
CA ILE A 66 13.47 -16.73 0.51
C ILE A 66 14.94 -17.00 0.20
N GLU A 67 15.63 -16.11 -0.52
CA GLU A 67 17.07 -16.23 -0.84
C GLU A 67 17.91 -16.43 0.41
N PHE A 68 17.55 -15.75 1.51
CA PHE A 68 18.26 -15.85 2.80
C PHE A 68 17.73 -16.96 3.71
N ASN A 69 16.88 -17.87 3.21
CA ASN A 69 16.27 -18.96 3.95
C ASN A 69 15.67 -18.50 5.29
N LYS A 70 14.91 -17.37 5.28
CA LYS A 70 14.30 -16.82 6.49
C LYS A 70 12.98 -17.52 6.80
N GLU A 71 12.77 -17.78 8.09
CA GLU A 71 11.58 -18.42 8.65
C GLU A 71 10.92 -17.55 9.70
N GLY A 72 9.64 -17.83 10.00
CA GLY A 72 8.87 -17.09 10.99
C GLY A 72 8.18 -15.87 10.42
N ILE A 73 7.85 -14.89 11.29
CA ILE A 73 7.00 -13.74 10.92
C ILE A 73 7.88 -12.54 10.59
N PHE A 74 7.61 -11.95 9.41
CA PHE A 74 8.20 -10.69 8.96
C PHE A 74 7.12 -9.69 8.54
N ASN A 75 7.31 -8.44 8.92
CA ASN A 75 6.55 -7.33 8.37
C ASN A 75 7.33 -6.74 7.20
N ILE A 76 6.73 -6.70 6.00
CA ILE A 76 7.30 -6.00 4.84
C ILE A 76 6.38 -4.82 4.54
N SER A 77 6.89 -3.61 4.75
CA SER A 77 6.16 -2.35 4.58
C SER A 77 7.10 -1.21 4.25
N SER A 78 6.57 -0.06 3.82
CA SER A 78 7.40 1.14 3.73
C SER A 78 7.91 1.59 5.10
N ASN A 79 8.90 2.48 5.10
CA ASN A 79 9.39 3.13 6.31
C ASN A 79 8.48 4.28 6.78
N GLU A 80 7.51 4.65 5.98
CA GLU A 80 6.69 5.84 6.17
C GLU A 80 5.27 5.47 6.59
N ARG A 81 4.89 5.92 7.79
CA ARG A 81 3.53 5.82 8.32
C ARG A 81 2.70 7.01 7.84
N MET A 82 1.54 6.76 7.27
CA MET A 82 0.64 7.80 6.79
C MET A 82 -0.82 7.42 6.89
N THR A 83 -1.71 8.41 6.74
CA THR A 83 -3.14 8.16 6.65
C THR A 83 -3.57 7.79 5.23
N LYS A 84 -4.75 7.20 5.08
CA LYS A 84 -5.37 6.96 3.76
C LYS A 84 -5.54 8.26 2.97
N TYR A 85 -5.89 9.36 3.67
CA TYR A 85 -6.01 10.69 3.09
C TYR A 85 -4.66 11.20 2.55
N ASN A 86 -3.58 11.13 3.34
CA ASN A 86 -2.26 11.58 2.90
C ASN A 86 -1.74 10.77 1.71
N PHE A 87 -2.03 9.47 1.67
CA PHE A 87 -1.71 8.64 0.51
C PHE A 87 -2.45 9.09 -0.75
N GLY A 88 -3.74 9.45 -0.62
CA GLY A 88 -4.51 10.03 -1.72
C GLY A 88 -3.90 11.34 -2.23
N LEU A 89 -3.48 12.23 -1.33
CA LEU A 89 -2.79 13.48 -1.69
C LEU A 89 -1.48 13.23 -2.45
N LEU A 90 -0.70 12.19 -2.08
CA LEU A 90 0.50 11.82 -2.81
C LEU A 90 0.19 11.36 -4.24
N ILE A 91 -0.86 10.56 -4.43
CA ILE A 91 -1.31 10.16 -5.77
C ILE A 91 -1.75 11.38 -6.58
N ALA A 92 -2.57 12.27 -6.01
CA ALA A 92 -3.02 13.48 -6.70
C ALA A 92 -1.82 14.35 -7.13
N LYS A 93 -0.82 14.53 -6.25
CA LYS A 93 0.42 15.24 -6.55
C LYS A 93 1.21 14.58 -7.68
N ALA A 94 1.38 13.24 -7.63
CA ALA A 94 2.14 12.49 -8.64
C ALA A 94 1.47 12.55 -10.03
N MET A 95 0.14 12.65 -10.06
CA MET A 95 -0.65 12.79 -11.29
C MET A 95 -0.78 14.25 -11.77
N ASN A 96 -0.30 15.22 -11.00
CA ASN A 96 -0.55 16.65 -11.22
C ASN A 96 -2.07 16.98 -11.29
N GLU A 97 -2.86 16.32 -10.45
CA GLU A 97 -4.32 16.47 -10.38
C GLU A 97 -4.76 17.34 -9.20
N ASN A 98 -6.00 17.85 -9.27
CA ASN A 98 -6.55 18.71 -8.23
C ASN A 98 -6.71 17.94 -6.90
N LYS A 99 -5.91 18.30 -5.90
CA LYS A 99 -5.96 17.74 -4.55
C LYS A 99 -7.30 17.96 -3.82
N ASP A 100 -8.07 19.00 -4.20
CA ASP A 100 -9.34 19.33 -3.57
C ASP A 100 -10.45 18.29 -3.90
N LEU A 101 -10.16 17.37 -4.82
CA LEU A 101 -11.00 16.20 -5.06
C LEU A 101 -10.84 15.12 -3.97
N ILE A 102 -9.76 15.19 -3.15
CA ILE A 102 -9.53 14.28 -2.03
C ILE A 102 -10.13 14.89 -0.77
N ILE A 103 -11.26 14.35 -0.33
CA ILE A 103 -12.00 14.88 0.83
C ILE A 103 -11.62 14.09 2.08
N PRO A 104 -11.09 14.73 3.13
CA PRO A 104 -10.81 14.05 4.39
C PRO A 104 -12.12 13.73 5.13
N ILE A 105 -12.20 12.50 5.67
CA ILE A 105 -13.26 12.10 6.58
C ILE A 105 -12.66 11.31 7.75
N SER A 106 -13.36 11.35 8.89
CA SER A 106 -13.03 10.47 10.01
C SER A 106 -13.68 9.09 9.83
N ILE A 107 -13.05 8.03 10.34
CA ILE A 107 -13.64 6.67 10.28
C ILE A 107 -14.94 6.62 11.12
N GLU A 108 -15.04 7.41 12.17
CA GLU A 108 -16.20 7.52 13.05
C GLU A 108 -17.45 8.10 12.34
N GLU A 109 -17.25 8.81 11.23
CA GLU A 109 -18.35 9.31 10.40
C GLU A 109 -19.03 8.22 9.56
N LYS A 110 -18.46 7.01 9.53
CA LYS A 110 -18.99 5.84 8.80
C LYS A 110 -19.60 4.84 9.75
N THR A 111 -20.93 4.90 9.92
CA THR A 111 -21.69 4.06 10.89
C THR A 111 -21.79 2.57 10.52
N ASN A 112 -21.58 2.20 9.25
CA ASN A 112 -21.79 0.85 8.73
C ASN A 112 -20.48 0.07 8.47
N LEU A 113 -19.36 0.50 9.03
CA LEU A 113 -18.09 -0.22 8.90
C LEU A 113 -17.92 -1.22 10.03
N MET A 114 -17.43 -2.42 9.69
CA MET A 114 -16.93 -3.35 10.71
C MET A 114 -15.82 -2.67 11.52
N LEU A 115 -15.79 -2.94 12.81
CA LEU A 115 -14.77 -2.40 13.73
C LEU A 115 -13.37 -2.73 13.18
N ARG A 116 -12.57 -1.72 12.94
CA ARG A 116 -11.19 -1.84 12.44
C ARG A 116 -10.28 -0.97 13.29
N PRO A 117 -9.02 -1.39 13.51
CA PRO A 117 -8.04 -0.52 14.15
C PRO A 117 -7.80 0.76 13.34
N ASN A 118 -7.70 1.89 14.03
CA ASN A 118 -7.33 3.16 13.40
C ASN A 118 -5.85 3.19 13.01
N ASP A 119 -5.03 2.35 13.61
CA ASP A 119 -3.62 2.20 13.28
C ASP A 119 -3.30 0.75 12.89
N MET A 120 -2.96 0.57 11.64
CA MET A 120 -2.54 -0.69 11.03
C MET A 120 -1.08 -0.61 10.54
N SER A 121 -0.32 0.37 11.04
CA SER A 121 1.08 0.50 10.68
C SER A 121 1.90 -0.69 11.18
N LEU A 122 2.93 -1.03 10.45
CA LEU A 122 3.82 -2.16 10.70
C LEU A 122 5.24 -1.65 10.95
N ASN A 123 5.93 -2.25 11.90
CA ASN A 123 7.35 -2.07 12.09
C ASN A 123 8.09 -3.12 11.25
N ASN A 124 8.93 -2.67 10.31
CA ASN A 124 9.68 -3.50 9.37
C ASN A 124 11.16 -3.69 9.76
N SER A 125 11.59 -3.25 10.94
CA SER A 125 13.01 -3.28 11.38
C SER A 125 13.60 -4.68 11.27
N LYS A 126 12.89 -5.72 11.73
CA LYS A 126 13.36 -7.12 11.63
C LYS A 126 13.64 -7.52 10.18
N PHE A 127 12.80 -7.09 9.23
CA PHE A 127 12.98 -7.35 7.80
C PHE A 127 14.26 -6.66 7.28
N LEU A 128 14.40 -5.35 7.55
CA LEU A 128 15.56 -4.57 7.10
C LEU A 128 16.87 -5.12 7.68
N ASP A 129 16.89 -5.44 8.98
CA ASP A 129 18.05 -6.00 9.65
C ASP A 129 18.45 -7.36 9.09
N SER A 130 17.48 -8.19 8.74
CA SER A 130 17.70 -9.56 8.26
C SER A 130 18.12 -9.63 6.80
N THR A 131 17.73 -8.64 5.97
CA THR A 131 17.95 -8.67 4.52
C THR A 131 18.96 -7.62 4.04
N LYS A 132 19.21 -6.58 4.85
CA LYS A 132 19.96 -5.37 4.48
C LYS A 132 19.38 -4.66 3.24
N MET A 133 18.11 -4.94 2.90
CA MET A 133 17.41 -4.32 1.80
C MET A 133 17.06 -2.87 2.13
N THR A 134 17.16 -1.99 1.15
CA THR A 134 16.66 -0.61 1.23
C THR A 134 15.30 -0.51 0.58
N ILE A 135 14.31 0.02 1.29
CA ILE A 135 12.98 0.30 0.75
C ILE A 135 12.98 1.71 0.16
N LYS A 136 12.49 1.85 -1.08
CA LYS A 136 12.30 3.14 -1.74
C LYS A 136 11.37 4.05 -0.93
N SER A 137 11.52 5.37 -1.08
CA SER A 137 10.56 6.31 -0.51
C SER A 137 9.15 6.05 -1.05
N ILE A 138 8.12 6.37 -0.26
CA ILE A 138 6.74 6.21 -0.73
C ILE A 138 6.42 7.09 -1.94
N ASN A 139 7.08 8.24 -2.06
CA ASN A 139 6.96 9.10 -3.24
C ASN A 139 7.44 8.38 -4.51
N ASP A 140 8.61 7.72 -4.47
CA ASP A 140 9.15 6.98 -5.62
C ASP A 140 8.26 5.80 -5.98
N GLN A 141 7.73 5.07 -4.97
CA GLN A 141 6.81 3.97 -5.17
C GLN A 141 5.48 4.43 -5.81
N VAL A 142 4.96 5.59 -5.41
CA VAL A 142 3.75 6.17 -6.02
C VAL A 142 4.02 6.64 -7.45
N LEU A 143 5.19 7.23 -7.74
CA LEU A 143 5.57 7.59 -9.11
C LEU A 143 5.69 6.35 -10.00
N GLU A 144 6.21 5.23 -9.49
CA GLU A 144 6.25 3.95 -10.20
C GLU A 144 4.84 3.45 -10.54
N LEU A 145 3.92 3.47 -9.56
CA LEU A 145 2.51 3.12 -9.77
C LEU A 145 1.88 3.94 -10.90
N ILE A 146 2.08 5.28 -10.92
CA ILE A 146 1.48 6.15 -11.94
C ILE A 146 2.06 5.86 -13.33
N LYS A 147 3.37 5.62 -13.45
CA LYS A 147 3.98 5.23 -14.73
C LYS A 147 3.36 3.95 -15.29
N ILE A 148 3.21 2.91 -14.46
CA ILE A 148 2.57 1.65 -14.87
C ILE A 148 1.13 1.89 -15.33
N SER A 149 0.37 2.71 -14.58
CA SER A 149 -1.03 3.01 -14.90
C SER A 149 -1.20 3.78 -16.22
N GLN A 150 -0.23 4.62 -16.60
CA GLN A 150 -0.25 5.39 -17.86
C GLN A 150 0.10 4.53 -19.09
N ILE A 151 1.01 3.58 -18.94
CA ILE A 151 1.41 2.69 -20.06
C ILE A 151 0.20 1.89 -20.56
N ASP A 152 -0.65 1.41 -19.66
CA ASP A 152 -1.81 0.60 -20.02
C ASP A 152 -2.93 1.40 -20.72
N VAL A 153 -3.08 2.68 -20.40
CA VAL A 153 -4.06 3.56 -21.08
C VAL A 153 -3.63 3.77 -22.55
N ASN A 154 -2.33 3.88 -22.81
CA ASN A 154 -1.79 4.07 -24.15
C ASN A 154 -1.74 2.78 -24.99
N THR A 155 -1.80 1.61 -24.35
CA THR A 155 -1.75 0.30 -25.04
C THR A 155 -3.14 -0.20 -25.46
N LEU A 156 -4.21 0.43 -24.93
CA LEU A 156 -5.61 0.08 -25.23
C LEU A 156 -6.26 1.04 -26.23
N GLN A 157 -5.53 1.98 -26.81
CA GLN A 157 -5.91 2.85 -27.94
C GLN A 157 -5.27 2.33 -29.23
#